data_90f9f68e2b416a684f315fc7acc45c1b
#
_entry.id   90f9f68e2b416a684f315fc7acc45c1b
#
_cell.length_a   1.000
_cell.length_b   1.000
_cell.length_c   1.000
_cell.angle_alpha   90.00
_cell.angle_beta   90.00
_cell.angle_gamma   90.00
#
_symmetry.space_group_name_H-M   'P 1'
#
loop_
_entity.id
_entity.type
_entity.pdbx_description
1 polymer ?
#
loop_
_entity_poly.entity_id
_entity_poly.type
_entity_poly.pdbx_seq_one_letter_code
_entity_poly.pdbx_strand_id
1 'polypeptide(L)'
;MTRQELFINCVKLLEDSGTDDPQFDMMCIFQDIMHDKAPLLKPKEEVPADIHERIMQLTERRCGGYPLQYLLGEWEFYGYPFKVGEGVLIPRPDTETLIEHVLDYCREKKLGAPVIADLCSGSGCIAVTLKKEIPEANVTAVEISDEALGYLRENAKLNGADINIIKGNVLSRECRESFDNIDIIVSNPPYLTGEDMRTLQKEVACEPALALFGGSDGLGFYRAVTELWKAALVPEGAIFYEYGMGQHTDVAEILRKNGFADIDLRKDTAGILRTARAVCRPDNSPRYKDSTVSR
;
A
#
# COMPACT_ATOMS: atom_id res chain seq x y z
N MET A 1 34.63 11.66 17.80
CA MET A 1 33.55 12.58 17.41
C MET A 1 32.36 12.31 18.31
N THR A 2 31.77 13.35 18.89
CA THR A 2 30.59 13.22 19.77
C THR A 2 29.32 12.92 18.91
N ARG A 3 28.27 12.41 19.58
CA ARG A 3 26.97 12.15 18.91
C ARG A 3 26.42 13.41 18.24
N GLN A 4 26.50 14.56 18.92
CA GLN A 4 26.01 15.83 18.37
C GLN A 4 26.81 16.30 17.16
N GLU A 5 28.13 16.21 17.20
CA GLU A 5 28.99 16.61 16.08
C GLU A 5 28.73 15.73 14.86
N LEU A 6 28.61 14.41 15.04
CA LEU A 6 28.31 13.49 13.94
C LEU A 6 26.91 13.76 13.35
N PHE A 7 25.89 13.94 14.19
CA PHE A 7 24.53 14.24 13.76
C PHE A 7 24.49 15.51 12.90
N ILE A 8 25.08 16.61 13.39
CA ILE A 8 25.11 17.90 12.68
C ILE A 8 25.83 17.77 11.32
N ASN A 9 26.95 17.05 11.30
CA ASN A 9 27.71 16.84 10.06
C ASN A 9 26.90 16.03 9.03
N CYS A 10 26.23 14.97 9.45
CA CYS A 10 25.41 14.15 8.57
C CYS A 10 24.15 14.89 8.07
N VAL A 11 23.47 15.64 8.95
CA VAL A 11 22.34 16.50 8.54
C VAL A 11 22.78 17.46 7.46
N LYS A 12 23.93 18.12 7.62
CA LYS A 12 24.46 19.04 6.59
C LYS A 12 24.73 18.35 5.27
N LEU A 13 25.27 17.12 5.27
CA LEU A 13 25.49 16.36 4.04
C LEU A 13 24.17 16.05 3.32
N LEU A 14 23.12 15.71 4.06
CA LEU A 14 21.79 15.47 3.51
C LEU A 14 21.15 16.76 2.98
N GLU A 15 21.29 17.90 3.68
CA GLU A 15 20.84 19.23 3.22
C GLU A 15 21.52 19.58 1.89
N ASP A 16 22.84 19.45 1.81
CA ASP A 16 23.63 19.74 0.63
C ASP A 16 23.26 18.83 -0.57
N SER A 17 22.75 17.63 -0.30
CA SER A 17 22.27 16.68 -1.33
C SER A 17 20.83 16.93 -1.80
N GLY A 18 20.08 17.82 -1.12
CA GLY A 18 18.70 18.16 -1.42
C GLY A 18 17.67 17.17 -0.87
N THR A 19 17.99 16.49 0.25
CA THR A 19 17.03 15.65 0.99
C THR A 19 15.92 16.52 1.59
N ASP A 20 14.65 16.08 1.53
CA ASP A 20 13.50 16.89 1.94
C ASP A 20 13.47 17.16 3.46
N ASP A 21 13.71 16.15 4.29
CA ASP A 21 13.76 16.27 5.77
C ASP A 21 15.02 15.62 6.33
N PRO A 22 16.19 16.29 6.21
CA PRO A 22 17.47 15.73 6.63
C PRO A 22 17.57 15.46 8.13
N GLN A 23 16.86 16.24 8.94
CA GLN A 23 16.87 16.06 10.39
C GLN A 23 16.09 14.83 10.82
N PHE A 24 14.93 14.62 10.22
CA PHE A 24 14.12 13.42 10.43
C PHE A 24 14.87 12.17 9.99
N ASP A 25 15.42 12.18 8.78
CA ASP A 25 16.16 11.04 8.23
C ASP A 25 17.33 10.65 9.12
N MET A 26 18.13 11.64 9.54
CA MET A 26 19.26 11.37 10.43
C MET A 26 18.82 10.89 11.80
N MET A 27 17.71 11.40 12.34
CA MET A 27 17.19 10.90 13.60
C MET A 27 16.81 9.42 13.51
N CYS A 28 16.13 9.01 12.44
CA CYS A 28 15.77 7.62 12.19
C CYS A 28 17.02 6.71 12.07
N ILE A 29 18.03 7.13 11.29
CA ILE A 29 19.29 6.39 11.15
C ILE A 29 20.02 6.25 12.49
N PHE A 30 20.07 7.34 13.28
CA PHE A 30 20.71 7.32 14.60
C PHE A 30 19.99 6.41 15.58
N GLN A 31 18.65 6.45 15.60
CA GLN A 31 17.83 5.58 16.45
C GLN A 31 18.04 4.11 16.12
N ASP A 32 18.04 3.79 14.81
CA ASP A 32 18.23 2.42 14.34
C ASP A 32 19.62 1.88 14.68
N ILE A 33 20.68 2.58 14.28
CA ILE A 33 22.06 2.10 14.43
C ILE A 33 22.53 2.10 15.89
N MET A 34 22.09 3.07 16.70
CA MET A 34 22.45 3.14 18.11
C MET A 34 21.51 2.33 19.02
N HIS A 35 20.41 1.79 18.49
CA HIS A 35 19.36 1.13 19.25
C HIS A 35 18.88 1.96 20.44
N ASP A 36 18.79 3.28 20.24
CA ASP A 36 18.48 4.29 21.26
C ASP A 36 17.38 5.22 20.74
N LYS A 37 16.20 5.22 21.37
CA LYS A 37 15.06 6.06 20.97
C LYS A 37 15.31 7.57 21.12
N ALA A 38 16.33 7.95 21.90
CA ALA A 38 16.67 9.35 22.14
C ALA A 38 18.19 9.59 22.09
N PRO A 39 18.86 9.28 20.95
CA PRO A 39 20.32 9.25 20.86
C PRO A 39 20.97 10.61 21.16
N LEU A 40 20.25 11.71 20.99
CA LEU A 40 20.73 13.06 21.25
C LEU A 40 20.54 13.55 22.71
N LEU A 41 19.94 12.76 23.59
CA LEU A 41 19.94 13.08 25.03
C LEU A 41 21.33 12.99 25.65
N LYS A 42 22.28 12.31 24.98
CA LYS A 42 23.70 12.22 25.38
C LYS A 42 24.62 12.88 24.34
N PRO A 43 24.47 14.18 24.08
CA PRO A 43 25.10 14.85 22.93
C PRO A 43 26.62 14.81 22.95
N LYS A 44 27.23 14.73 24.14
CA LYS A 44 28.70 14.74 24.34
C LYS A 44 29.32 13.34 24.39
N GLU A 45 28.50 12.28 24.34
CA GLU A 45 29.01 10.90 24.30
C GLU A 45 29.73 10.67 22.96
N GLU A 46 30.92 10.04 23.05
CA GLU A 46 31.67 9.69 21.84
C GLU A 46 31.03 8.52 21.12
N VAL A 47 30.98 8.59 19.79
CA VAL A 47 30.49 7.52 18.93
C VAL A 47 31.62 6.53 18.65
N PRO A 48 31.44 5.22 18.93
CA PRO A 48 32.40 4.18 18.56
C PRO A 48 32.70 4.22 17.03
N ALA A 49 33.93 3.84 16.68
CA ALA A 49 34.42 3.99 15.30
C ALA A 49 33.58 3.16 14.27
N ASP A 50 33.15 1.97 14.65
CA ASP A 50 32.31 1.09 13.84
C ASP A 50 30.91 1.65 13.62
N ILE A 51 30.31 2.20 14.68
CA ILE A 51 29.00 2.90 14.63
C ILE A 51 29.11 4.15 13.74
N HIS A 52 30.17 4.93 13.92
CA HIS A 52 30.43 6.12 13.10
C HIS A 52 30.51 5.74 11.61
N GLU A 53 31.32 4.71 11.27
CA GLU A 53 31.46 4.25 9.89
C GLU A 53 30.12 3.81 9.30
N ARG A 54 29.33 3.06 10.06
CA ARG A 54 28.02 2.60 9.64
C ARG A 54 27.05 3.75 9.37
N ILE A 55 26.99 4.75 10.25
CA ILE A 55 26.16 5.94 10.05
C ILE A 55 26.59 6.70 8.80
N MET A 56 27.89 6.88 8.58
CA MET A 56 28.40 7.56 7.38
C MET A 56 28.02 6.83 6.11
N GLN A 57 28.15 5.50 6.06
CA GLN A 57 27.74 4.68 4.91
C GLN A 57 26.25 4.84 4.57
N LEU A 58 25.37 4.83 5.59
CA LEU A 58 23.94 5.04 5.37
C LEU A 58 23.63 6.47 4.91
N THR A 59 24.33 7.48 5.51
CA THR A 59 24.20 8.87 5.11
C THR A 59 24.60 9.07 3.63
N GLU A 60 25.70 8.49 3.19
CA GLU A 60 26.16 8.56 1.79
C GLU A 60 25.14 7.93 0.82
N ARG A 61 24.62 6.76 1.17
CA ARG A 61 23.54 6.12 0.36
C ARG A 61 22.31 7.00 0.29
N ARG A 62 21.91 7.61 1.42
CA ARG A 62 20.76 8.51 1.48
C ARG A 62 20.97 9.77 0.65
N CYS A 63 22.16 10.38 0.67
CA CYS A 63 22.56 11.47 -0.21
C CYS A 63 22.45 11.12 -1.70
N GLY A 64 22.64 9.83 -2.04
CA GLY A 64 22.45 9.31 -3.40
C GLY A 64 20.96 9.22 -3.82
N GLY A 65 20.02 9.48 -2.93
CA GLY A 65 18.58 9.34 -3.15
C GLY A 65 18.05 7.94 -2.89
N TYR A 66 18.78 7.09 -2.15
CA TYR A 66 18.26 5.79 -1.74
C TYR A 66 17.22 5.95 -0.62
N PRO A 67 16.06 5.29 -0.69
CA PRO A 67 14.97 5.48 0.27
C PRO A 67 15.40 5.20 1.71
N LEU A 68 15.03 6.08 2.64
CA LEU A 68 15.29 5.90 4.07
C LEU A 68 14.74 4.56 4.57
N GLN A 69 13.52 4.23 4.19
CA GLN A 69 12.83 3.01 4.61
C GLN A 69 13.59 1.75 4.20
N TYR A 70 14.18 1.76 3.00
CA TYR A 70 15.02 0.65 2.54
C TYR A 70 16.36 0.57 3.28
N LEU A 71 16.90 1.72 3.72
CA LEU A 71 18.11 1.74 4.56
C LEU A 71 17.86 1.09 5.92
N LEU A 72 16.69 1.35 6.51
CA LEU A 72 16.29 0.83 7.81
C LEU A 72 15.76 -0.61 7.73
N GLY A 73 15.21 -1.02 6.56
CA GLY A 73 14.67 -2.37 6.34
C GLY A 73 13.34 -2.64 7.03
N GLU A 74 12.82 -1.67 7.78
CA GLU A 74 11.53 -1.74 8.46
C GLU A 74 10.89 -0.35 8.47
N TRP A 75 9.56 -0.29 8.32
CA TRP A 75 8.80 0.93 8.38
C TRP A 75 7.48 0.73 9.10
N GLU A 76 7.02 1.74 9.82
CA GLU A 76 5.71 1.71 10.48
C GLU A 76 4.61 2.07 9.50
N PHE A 77 3.49 1.33 9.54
CA PHE A 77 2.25 1.66 8.86
C PHE A 77 1.08 1.29 9.77
N TYR A 78 0.20 2.24 10.01
CA TYR A 78 -0.97 2.09 10.89
C TYR A 78 -0.62 1.56 12.31
N GLY A 79 0.52 1.99 12.85
CA GLY A 79 1.03 1.54 14.15
C GLY A 79 1.63 0.13 14.18
N TYR A 80 1.77 -0.54 13.03
CA TYR A 80 2.37 -1.86 12.89
C TYR A 80 3.69 -1.81 12.13
N PRO A 81 4.70 -2.62 12.53
CA PRO A 81 5.97 -2.69 11.81
C PRO A 81 5.85 -3.53 10.53
N PHE A 82 6.43 -3.05 9.44
CA PHE A 82 6.51 -3.77 8.17
C PHE A 82 7.94 -3.83 7.66
N LYS A 83 8.42 -5.01 7.31
CA LYS A 83 9.67 -5.18 6.58
C LYS A 83 9.50 -4.65 5.16
N VAL A 84 10.47 -3.86 4.74
CA VAL A 84 10.52 -3.24 3.41
C VAL A 84 11.95 -3.27 2.86
N GLY A 85 12.10 -3.22 1.56
CA GLY A 85 13.38 -3.21 0.87
C GLY A 85 13.18 -3.24 -0.64
N GLU A 86 14.26 -3.42 -1.39
CA GLU A 86 14.19 -3.50 -2.85
C GLU A 86 13.18 -4.57 -3.30
N GLY A 87 12.38 -4.23 -4.30
CA GLY A 87 11.38 -5.14 -4.87
C GLY A 87 9.97 -5.02 -4.28
N VAL A 88 9.72 -4.16 -3.27
CA VAL A 88 8.39 -3.92 -2.73
C VAL A 88 8.10 -2.43 -2.57
N LEU A 89 6.86 -2.01 -2.84
CA LEU A 89 6.41 -0.64 -2.58
C LEU A 89 6.47 -0.33 -1.08
N ILE A 90 7.05 0.80 -0.73
CA ILE A 90 7.06 1.31 0.65
C ILE A 90 5.63 1.73 1.03
N PRO A 91 5.05 1.23 2.16
CA PRO A 91 3.74 1.69 2.63
C PRO A 91 3.67 3.21 2.76
N ARG A 92 2.60 3.81 2.24
CA ARG A 92 2.40 5.27 2.25
C ARG A 92 1.38 5.66 3.32
N PRO A 93 1.58 6.79 4.01
CA PRO A 93 0.59 7.30 4.98
C PRO A 93 -0.80 7.51 4.37
N ASP A 94 -0.88 7.91 3.09
CA ASP A 94 -2.15 8.12 2.39
C ASP A 94 -3.01 6.84 2.33
N THR A 95 -2.35 5.66 2.26
CA THR A 95 -3.00 4.35 2.24
C THR A 95 -3.72 4.03 3.57
N GLU A 96 -3.37 4.70 4.68
CA GLU A 96 -4.11 4.56 5.95
C GLU A 96 -5.55 5.06 5.80
N THR A 97 -5.79 6.06 4.94
CA THR A 97 -7.14 6.52 4.60
C THR A 97 -7.98 5.40 3.96
N LEU A 98 -7.36 4.53 3.17
CA LEU A 98 -8.03 3.37 2.59
C LEU A 98 -8.44 2.36 3.67
N ILE A 99 -7.57 2.11 4.65
CA ILE A 99 -7.88 1.26 5.82
C ILE A 99 -9.10 1.82 6.56
N GLU A 100 -9.07 3.10 6.95
CA GLU A 100 -10.19 3.74 7.65
C GLU A 100 -11.49 3.68 6.84
N HIS A 101 -11.40 3.83 5.52
CA HIS A 101 -12.57 3.74 4.64
C HIS A 101 -13.22 2.35 4.69
N VAL A 102 -12.41 1.29 4.70
CA VAL A 102 -12.89 -0.10 4.83
C VAL A 102 -13.47 -0.35 6.22
N LEU A 103 -12.77 0.07 7.28
CA LEU A 103 -13.20 -0.14 8.67
C LEU A 103 -14.54 0.55 8.97
N ASP A 104 -14.72 1.79 8.49
CA ASP A 104 -15.98 2.52 8.63
C ASP A 104 -17.13 1.81 7.93
N TYR A 105 -16.89 1.31 6.72
CA TYR A 105 -17.88 0.53 5.99
C TYR A 105 -18.27 -0.74 6.73
N CYS A 106 -17.30 -1.48 7.26
CA CYS A 106 -17.57 -2.67 8.09
C CYS A 106 -18.43 -2.34 9.31
N ARG A 107 -18.13 -1.21 9.98
CA ARG A 107 -18.93 -0.73 11.13
C ARG A 107 -20.35 -0.33 10.71
N GLU A 108 -20.50 0.44 9.62
CA GLU A 108 -21.78 0.86 9.06
C GLU A 108 -22.66 -0.34 8.70
N LYS A 109 -22.09 -1.33 8.01
CA LYS A 109 -22.80 -2.52 7.55
C LYS A 109 -22.85 -3.65 8.60
N LYS A 110 -22.22 -3.48 9.75
CA LYS A 110 -22.13 -4.49 10.83
C LYS A 110 -21.53 -5.81 10.35
N LEU A 111 -20.50 -5.74 9.51
CA LEU A 111 -19.77 -6.90 9.02
C LEU A 111 -18.78 -7.36 10.09
N GLY A 112 -19.16 -8.38 10.88
CA GLY A 112 -18.31 -8.88 11.97
C GLY A 112 -17.18 -9.79 11.50
N ALA A 113 -17.36 -10.51 10.40
CA ALA A 113 -16.39 -11.47 9.84
C ALA A 113 -16.38 -11.40 8.31
N PRO A 114 -16.00 -10.24 7.71
CA PRO A 114 -16.04 -10.08 6.26
C PRO A 114 -15.01 -10.97 5.55
N VAL A 115 -15.35 -11.41 4.34
CA VAL A 115 -14.40 -11.99 3.38
C VAL A 115 -13.79 -10.86 2.57
N ILE A 116 -12.49 -10.64 2.71
CA ILE A 116 -11.75 -9.52 2.11
C ILE A 116 -10.70 -10.05 1.14
N ALA A 117 -10.66 -9.49 -0.06
CA ALA A 117 -9.57 -9.70 -1.01
C ALA A 117 -8.78 -8.39 -1.17
N ASP A 118 -7.50 -8.41 -0.81
CA ASP A 118 -6.53 -7.34 -1.05
C ASP A 118 -5.79 -7.65 -2.34
N LEU A 119 -5.99 -6.82 -3.36
CA LEU A 119 -5.45 -7.01 -4.69
C LEU A 119 -4.27 -6.07 -4.93
N CYS A 120 -3.16 -6.58 -5.47
CA CYS A 120 -1.87 -5.90 -5.57
C CYS A 120 -1.31 -5.59 -4.17
N SER A 121 -1.20 -6.62 -3.33
CA SER A 121 -0.96 -6.46 -1.89
C SER A 121 0.43 -5.93 -1.53
N GLY A 122 1.43 -6.02 -2.42
CA GLY A 122 2.79 -5.54 -2.18
C GLY A 122 3.41 -6.08 -0.88
N SER A 123 3.72 -5.21 0.05
CA SER A 123 4.24 -5.58 1.38
C SER A 123 3.21 -6.26 2.28
N GLY A 124 1.93 -6.27 1.88
CA GLY A 124 0.82 -6.76 2.69
C GLY A 124 0.29 -5.76 3.72
N CYS A 125 0.69 -4.51 3.65
CA CYS A 125 0.31 -3.51 4.66
C CYS A 125 -1.21 -3.36 4.79
N ILE A 126 -1.98 -3.45 3.70
CA ILE A 126 -3.44 -3.40 3.73
C ILE A 126 -4.01 -4.69 4.34
N ALA A 127 -3.66 -5.86 3.78
CA ALA A 127 -4.20 -7.15 4.21
C ALA A 127 -3.90 -7.44 5.69
N VAL A 128 -2.66 -7.23 6.11
CA VAL A 128 -2.20 -7.45 7.49
C VAL A 128 -2.92 -6.51 8.44
N THR A 129 -2.99 -5.22 8.13
CA THR A 129 -3.67 -4.23 8.97
C THR A 129 -5.16 -4.55 9.09
N LEU A 130 -5.86 -4.84 7.99
CA LEU A 130 -7.27 -5.20 8.05
C LEU A 130 -7.51 -6.47 8.88
N LYS A 131 -6.64 -7.46 8.81
CA LYS A 131 -6.71 -8.66 9.67
C LYS A 131 -6.50 -8.34 11.14
N LYS A 132 -5.61 -7.41 11.46
CA LYS A 132 -5.35 -6.96 12.84
C LYS A 132 -6.52 -6.19 13.42
N GLU A 133 -7.13 -5.30 12.62
CA GLU A 133 -8.25 -4.45 13.04
C GLU A 133 -9.60 -5.21 13.05
N ILE A 134 -9.74 -6.27 12.23
CA ILE A 134 -10.91 -7.14 12.19
C ILE A 134 -10.44 -8.60 12.34
N PRO A 135 -10.17 -9.06 13.57
CA PRO A 135 -9.57 -10.39 13.80
C PRO A 135 -10.38 -11.56 13.21
N GLU A 136 -11.69 -11.43 13.11
CA GLU A 136 -12.59 -12.44 12.55
C GLU A 136 -12.68 -12.40 11.00
N ALA A 137 -12.11 -11.38 10.34
CA ALA A 137 -12.12 -11.30 8.88
C ALA A 137 -11.35 -12.47 8.24
N ASN A 138 -11.87 -12.98 7.12
CA ASN A 138 -11.15 -13.89 6.25
C ASN A 138 -10.46 -13.07 5.16
N VAL A 139 -9.17 -12.80 5.33
CA VAL A 139 -8.41 -11.92 4.42
C VAL A 139 -7.54 -12.75 3.50
N THR A 140 -7.63 -12.50 2.20
CA THR A 140 -6.76 -13.07 1.18
C THR A 140 -6.00 -11.96 0.45
N ALA A 141 -4.68 -12.02 0.48
CA ALA A 141 -3.77 -11.12 -0.21
C ALA A 141 -3.32 -11.72 -1.54
N VAL A 142 -3.43 -10.96 -2.63
CA VAL A 142 -3.02 -11.39 -3.97
C VAL A 142 -1.89 -10.52 -4.47
N GLU A 143 -0.75 -11.15 -4.78
CA GLU A 143 0.44 -10.47 -5.27
C GLU A 143 1.09 -11.26 -6.41
N ILE A 144 1.66 -10.58 -7.40
CA ILE A 144 2.29 -11.21 -8.58
C ILE A 144 3.81 -11.33 -8.44
N SER A 145 4.46 -10.36 -7.76
CA SER A 145 5.91 -10.29 -7.59
C SER A 145 6.40 -11.30 -6.54
N ASP A 146 7.41 -12.10 -6.89
CA ASP A 146 8.03 -13.02 -5.95
C ASP A 146 8.75 -12.31 -4.81
N GLU A 147 9.39 -11.16 -5.12
CA GLU A 147 10.07 -10.33 -4.14
C GLU A 147 9.07 -9.76 -3.12
N ALA A 148 7.98 -9.14 -3.60
CA ALA A 148 6.95 -8.60 -2.73
C ALA A 148 6.26 -9.69 -1.90
N LEU A 149 6.02 -10.89 -2.46
CA LEU A 149 5.52 -12.06 -1.72
C LEU A 149 6.44 -12.50 -0.58
N GLY A 150 7.74 -12.31 -0.72
CA GLY A 150 8.71 -12.53 0.36
C GLY A 150 8.39 -11.63 1.55
N TYR A 151 8.34 -10.32 1.32
CA TYR A 151 7.98 -9.31 2.34
C TYR A 151 6.59 -9.54 2.91
N LEU A 152 5.58 -9.81 2.08
CA LEU A 152 4.21 -10.08 2.50
C LEU A 152 4.13 -11.23 3.52
N ARG A 153 4.82 -12.35 3.27
CA ARG A 153 4.87 -13.49 4.20
C ARG A 153 5.57 -13.15 5.50
N GLU A 154 6.70 -12.43 5.42
CA GLU A 154 7.44 -11.97 6.59
C GLU A 154 6.59 -11.01 7.43
N ASN A 155 5.90 -10.07 6.82
CA ASN A 155 5.05 -9.08 7.48
C ASN A 155 3.81 -9.70 8.13
N ALA A 156 3.16 -10.66 7.46
CA ALA A 156 2.07 -11.43 8.05
C ALA A 156 2.54 -12.18 9.32
N LYS A 157 3.71 -12.82 9.25
CA LYS A 157 4.32 -13.51 10.39
C LYS A 157 4.73 -12.54 11.51
N LEU A 158 5.41 -11.44 11.16
CA LEU A 158 5.89 -10.42 12.10
C LEU A 158 4.73 -9.87 12.94
N ASN A 159 3.59 -9.62 12.31
CA ASN A 159 2.41 -9.05 12.94
C ASN A 159 1.44 -10.10 13.51
N GLY A 160 1.74 -11.40 13.37
CA GLY A 160 0.85 -12.47 13.79
C GLY A 160 -0.52 -12.42 13.09
N ALA A 161 -0.55 -11.96 11.83
CA ALA A 161 -1.77 -11.87 11.03
C ALA A 161 -1.97 -13.17 10.24
N ASP A 162 -3.02 -13.92 10.57
CA ASP A 162 -3.40 -15.13 9.86
C ASP A 162 -4.20 -14.76 8.60
N ILE A 163 -3.52 -14.63 7.47
CA ILE A 163 -4.07 -14.27 6.17
C ILE A 163 -3.72 -15.32 5.11
N ASN A 164 -4.59 -15.49 4.12
CA ASN A 164 -4.28 -16.29 2.95
C ASN A 164 -3.42 -15.48 1.98
N ILE A 165 -2.36 -16.08 1.43
CA ILE A 165 -1.47 -15.42 0.48
C ILE A 165 -1.46 -16.20 -0.82
N ILE A 166 -1.87 -15.56 -1.91
CA ILE A 166 -1.94 -16.15 -3.24
C ILE A 166 -1.00 -15.41 -4.19
N LYS A 167 -0.11 -16.16 -4.85
CA LYS A 167 0.60 -15.63 -6.01
C LYS A 167 -0.34 -15.62 -7.20
N GLY A 168 -0.67 -14.44 -7.73
CA GLY A 168 -1.60 -14.34 -8.82
C GLY A 168 -1.54 -13.01 -9.58
N ASN A 169 -1.91 -13.07 -10.85
CA ASN A 169 -2.10 -11.86 -11.65
C ASN A 169 -3.57 -11.44 -11.53
N VAL A 170 -3.84 -10.34 -10.85
CA VAL A 170 -5.19 -9.80 -10.65
C VAL A 170 -5.91 -9.43 -11.95
N LEU A 171 -5.16 -9.29 -13.04
CA LEU A 171 -5.70 -9.03 -14.38
C LEU A 171 -6.07 -10.31 -15.14
N SER A 172 -5.80 -11.49 -14.59
CA SER A 172 -6.13 -12.77 -15.23
C SER A 172 -7.45 -13.34 -14.73
N ARG A 173 -8.21 -13.97 -15.64
CA ARG A 173 -9.45 -14.69 -15.31
C ARG A 173 -9.18 -15.88 -14.39
N GLU A 174 -8.08 -16.59 -14.61
CA GLU A 174 -7.67 -17.74 -13.80
C GLU A 174 -7.53 -17.36 -12.31
N CYS A 175 -6.84 -16.26 -12.03
CA CYS A 175 -6.71 -15.75 -10.67
C CYS A 175 -8.08 -15.42 -10.08
N ARG A 176 -8.91 -14.68 -10.81
CA ARG A 176 -10.25 -14.26 -10.36
C ARG A 176 -11.19 -15.45 -10.11
N GLU A 177 -11.15 -16.51 -10.93
CA GLU A 177 -12.00 -17.70 -10.82
C GLU A 177 -11.76 -18.50 -9.53
N SER A 178 -10.66 -18.24 -8.84
CA SER A 178 -10.36 -18.82 -7.52
C SER A 178 -11.10 -18.10 -6.36
N PHE A 179 -11.91 -17.08 -6.66
CA PHE A 179 -12.57 -16.24 -5.68
C PHE A 179 -14.07 -16.13 -5.94
N ASP A 180 -14.85 -16.42 -4.89
CA ASP A 180 -16.29 -16.21 -4.88
C ASP A 180 -16.75 -15.71 -3.50
N ASN A 181 -17.91 -15.06 -3.47
CA ASN A 181 -18.56 -14.60 -2.25
C ASN A 181 -17.70 -13.62 -1.42
N ILE A 182 -17.06 -12.67 -2.06
CA ILE A 182 -16.26 -11.64 -1.41
C ILE A 182 -17.18 -10.51 -0.95
N ASP A 183 -17.06 -10.10 0.31
CA ASP A 183 -17.74 -8.92 0.85
C ASP A 183 -17.03 -7.62 0.46
N ILE A 184 -15.69 -7.64 0.48
CA ILE A 184 -14.86 -6.46 0.25
C ILE A 184 -13.68 -6.79 -0.64
N ILE A 185 -13.56 -6.08 -1.74
CA ILE A 185 -12.33 -5.98 -2.53
C ILE A 185 -11.65 -4.66 -2.16
N VAL A 186 -10.37 -4.71 -1.81
CA VAL A 186 -9.55 -3.53 -1.56
C VAL A 186 -8.30 -3.57 -2.42
N SER A 187 -7.86 -2.44 -2.94
CA SER A 187 -6.62 -2.38 -3.74
C SER A 187 -6.01 -0.97 -3.74
N ASN A 188 -4.69 -0.94 -3.61
CA ASN A 188 -3.86 0.18 -4.03
C ASN A 188 -3.07 -0.27 -5.28
N PRO A 189 -3.67 -0.22 -6.47
CA PRO A 189 -3.05 -0.72 -7.68
C PRO A 189 -2.04 0.30 -8.24
N PRO A 190 -1.13 -0.11 -9.13
CA PRO A 190 -0.29 0.82 -9.87
C PRO A 190 -1.13 1.83 -10.66
N TYR A 191 -0.80 3.13 -10.52
CA TYR A 191 -1.60 4.21 -11.11
C TYR A 191 -0.79 5.33 -11.80
N LEU A 192 0.54 5.23 -11.83
CA LEU A 192 1.36 6.23 -12.50
C LEU A 192 1.32 6.06 -14.02
N THR A 193 1.30 7.20 -14.71
CA THR A 193 1.36 7.25 -16.19
C THR A 193 2.79 7.06 -16.69
N GLY A 194 2.94 6.84 -17.99
CA GLY A 194 4.28 6.81 -18.61
C GLY A 194 5.02 8.14 -18.52
N GLU A 195 4.33 9.26 -18.33
CA GLU A 195 4.93 10.57 -18.13
C GLU A 195 5.43 10.72 -16.69
N ASP A 196 4.61 10.32 -15.70
CA ASP A 196 5.00 10.29 -14.29
C ASP A 196 6.26 9.44 -14.08
N MET A 197 6.32 8.27 -14.72
CA MET A 197 7.46 7.34 -14.65
C MET A 197 8.79 7.96 -15.15
N ARG A 198 8.74 9.00 -15.99
CA ARG A 198 9.95 9.71 -16.47
C ARG A 198 10.42 10.80 -15.53
N THR A 199 9.57 11.24 -14.62
CA THR A 199 9.80 12.39 -13.73
C THR A 199 9.77 12.02 -12.26
N LEU A 200 9.97 10.71 -11.94
CA LEU A 200 9.99 10.23 -10.57
C LEU A 200 11.07 10.91 -9.73
N GLN A 201 10.75 11.17 -8.47
CA GLN A 201 11.76 11.49 -7.47
C GLN A 201 12.75 10.33 -7.36
N LYS A 202 13.99 10.62 -6.98
CA LYS A 202 15.08 9.62 -6.94
C LYS A 202 14.73 8.43 -6.05
N GLU A 203 14.11 8.69 -4.91
CA GLU A 203 13.66 7.68 -3.96
C GLU A 203 12.63 6.74 -4.60
N VAL A 204 11.60 7.31 -5.23
CA VAL A 204 10.52 6.55 -5.88
C VAL A 204 11.05 5.75 -7.07
N ALA A 205 12.08 6.24 -7.75
CA ALA A 205 12.74 5.51 -8.83
C ALA A 205 13.49 4.25 -8.38
N CYS A 206 13.77 4.10 -7.07
CA CYS A 206 14.32 2.87 -6.49
C CYS A 206 13.25 1.79 -6.25
N GLU A 207 11.98 2.14 -6.30
CA GLU A 207 10.87 1.22 -6.07
C GLU A 207 10.51 0.45 -7.36
N PRO A 208 9.90 -0.75 -7.26
CA PRO A 208 9.66 -1.56 -8.45
C PRO A 208 8.67 -0.90 -9.41
N ALA A 209 9.05 -0.76 -10.67
CA ALA A 209 8.19 -0.17 -11.71
C ALA A 209 6.85 -0.91 -11.85
N LEU A 210 6.83 -2.22 -11.53
CA LEU A 210 5.61 -3.04 -11.52
C LEU A 210 4.57 -2.54 -10.51
N ALA A 211 5.02 -1.98 -9.38
CA ALA A 211 4.14 -1.43 -8.34
C ALA A 211 3.70 0.02 -8.61
N LEU A 212 4.31 0.69 -9.62
CA LEU A 212 4.08 2.10 -9.91
C LEU A 212 3.29 2.31 -11.21
N PHE A 213 3.64 1.61 -12.28
CA PHE A 213 3.15 1.88 -13.62
C PHE A 213 1.73 1.34 -13.85
N GLY A 214 0.75 2.24 -13.95
CA GLY A 214 -0.68 1.93 -14.18
C GLY A 214 -1.13 1.92 -15.65
N GLY A 215 -0.19 2.00 -16.59
CA GLY A 215 -0.50 2.09 -18.02
C GLY A 215 -0.38 3.52 -18.58
N SER A 216 -0.79 3.73 -19.84
CA SER A 216 -0.58 5.00 -20.53
C SER A 216 -1.27 6.19 -19.84
N ASP A 217 -2.43 5.98 -19.24
CA ASP A 217 -3.24 6.98 -18.54
C ASP A 217 -3.40 6.72 -17.03
N GLY A 218 -2.66 5.71 -16.51
CA GLY A 218 -2.71 5.34 -15.10
C GLY A 218 -4.01 4.66 -14.65
N LEU A 219 -4.94 4.36 -15.56
CA LEU A 219 -6.27 3.83 -15.23
C LEU A 219 -6.49 2.37 -15.63
N GLY A 220 -5.46 1.72 -16.18
CA GLY A 220 -5.54 0.38 -16.72
C GLY A 220 -6.03 -0.67 -15.71
N PHE A 221 -5.47 -0.64 -14.50
CA PHE A 221 -5.85 -1.56 -13.42
C PHE A 221 -7.28 -1.34 -12.94
N TYR A 222 -7.72 -0.09 -12.76
CA TYR A 222 -9.10 0.21 -12.33
C TYR A 222 -10.12 -0.34 -13.31
N ARG A 223 -9.91 -0.16 -14.62
CA ARG A 223 -10.82 -0.70 -15.66
C ARG A 223 -10.87 -2.23 -15.61
N ALA A 224 -9.70 -2.87 -15.66
CA ALA A 224 -9.61 -4.31 -15.74
C ALA A 224 -10.09 -5.01 -14.45
N VAL A 225 -9.67 -4.52 -13.29
CA VAL A 225 -10.07 -5.11 -12.00
C VAL A 225 -11.55 -4.89 -11.75
N THR A 226 -12.10 -3.69 -11.99
CA THR A 226 -13.52 -3.40 -11.79
C THR A 226 -14.40 -4.31 -12.64
N GLU A 227 -14.08 -4.48 -13.93
CA GLU A 227 -14.83 -5.35 -14.84
C GLU A 227 -14.74 -6.83 -14.43
N LEU A 228 -13.51 -7.29 -14.18
CA LEU A 228 -13.24 -8.71 -13.94
C LEU A 228 -13.73 -9.17 -12.56
N TRP A 229 -13.47 -8.39 -11.50
CA TRP A 229 -13.69 -8.82 -10.12
C TRP A 229 -15.10 -8.53 -9.59
N LYS A 230 -15.90 -7.73 -10.28
CA LYS A 230 -17.31 -7.51 -9.90
C LYS A 230 -18.06 -8.81 -9.67
N ALA A 231 -17.80 -9.83 -10.51
CA ALA A 231 -18.49 -11.12 -10.44
C ALA A 231 -18.07 -11.99 -9.23
N ALA A 232 -17.01 -11.61 -8.50
CA ALA A 232 -16.59 -12.27 -7.25
C ALA A 232 -17.30 -11.71 -6.02
N LEU A 233 -17.86 -10.49 -6.12
CA LEU A 233 -18.56 -9.83 -5.02
C LEU A 233 -19.93 -10.46 -4.76
N VAL A 234 -20.27 -10.56 -3.48
CA VAL A 234 -21.64 -10.83 -3.04
C VAL A 234 -22.56 -9.66 -3.44
N PRO A 235 -23.89 -9.83 -3.52
CA PRO A 235 -24.82 -8.70 -3.58
C PRO A 235 -24.57 -7.76 -2.41
N GLU A 236 -24.52 -6.45 -2.66
CA GLU A 236 -24.14 -5.40 -1.70
C GLU A 236 -22.67 -5.48 -1.22
N GLY A 237 -21.84 -6.31 -1.80
CA GLY A 237 -20.39 -6.27 -1.59
C GLY A 237 -19.77 -4.99 -2.16
N ALA A 238 -18.61 -4.60 -1.65
CA ALA A 238 -18.01 -3.31 -2.00
C ALA A 238 -16.59 -3.44 -2.54
N ILE A 239 -16.23 -2.54 -3.45
CA ILE A 239 -14.86 -2.37 -3.93
C ILE A 239 -14.28 -1.06 -3.41
N PHE A 240 -13.03 -1.08 -2.98
CA PHE A 240 -12.29 0.04 -2.45
C PHE A 240 -10.99 0.23 -3.23
N TYR A 241 -10.72 1.45 -3.66
CA TYR A 241 -9.50 1.80 -4.35
C TYR A 241 -8.79 2.97 -3.68
N GLU A 242 -7.47 2.91 -3.61
CA GLU A 242 -6.62 4.08 -3.60
C GLU A 242 -6.34 4.51 -5.05
N TYR A 243 -6.13 5.82 -5.29
CA TYR A 243 -5.81 6.36 -6.61
C TYR A 243 -4.91 7.59 -6.53
N GLY A 244 -4.25 7.89 -7.63
CA GLY A 244 -3.40 9.06 -7.79
C GLY A 244 -4.16 10.38 -7.75
N MET A 245 -3.46 11.44 -7.37
CA MET A 245 -4.03 12.81 -7.36
C MET A 245 -4.65 13.16 -8.72
N GLY A 246 -5.90 13.62 -8.69
CA GLY A 246 -6.64 14.02 -9.90
C GLY A 246 -7.45 12.90 -10.57
N GLN A 247 -7.20 11.62 -10.26
CA GLN A 247 -7.89 10.48 -10.91
C GLN A 247 -9.30 10.19 -10.37
N HIS A 248 -9.75 10.87 -9.33
CA HIS A 248 -11.02 10.58 -8.63
C HIS A 248 -12.25 10.55 -9.55
N THR A 249 -12.33 11.47 -10.51
CA THR A 249 -13.46 11.54 -11.45
C THR A 249 -13.49 10.33 -12.38
N ASP A 250 -12.33 9.98 -12.93
CA ASP A 250 -12.19 8.87 -13.87
C ASP A 250 -12.44 7.52 -13.21
N VAL A 251 -11.89 7.32 -11.98
CA VAL A 251 -12.13 6.11 -11.20
C VAL A 251 -13.62 5.98 -10.85
N ALA A 252 -14.27 7.07 -10.41
CA ALA A 252 -15.71 7.06 -10.15
C ALA A 252 -16.52 6.76 -11.41
N GLU A 253 -16.12 7.25 -12.58
CA GLU A 253 -16.78 6.95 -13.84
C GLU A 253 -16.62 5.48 -14.26
N ILE A 254 -15.41 4.90 -14.09
CA ILE A 254 -15.15 3.47 -14.32
C ILE A 254 -16.08 2.62 -13.46
N LEU A 255 -16.20 2.95 -12.18
CA LEU A 255 -17.10 2.25 -11.24
C LEU A 255 -18.56 2.33 -11.69
N ARG A 256 -19.06 3.52 -12.05
CA ARG A 256 -20.44 3.71 -12.53
C ARG A 256 -20.72 2.92 -13.82
N LYS A 257 -19.81 2.96 -14.80
CA LYS A 257 -19.94 2.24 -16.07
C LYS A 257 -20.03 0.73 -15.87
N ASN A 258 -19.41 0.21 -14.83
CA ASN A 258 -19.50 -1.20 -14.44
C ASN A 258 -20.70 -1.51 -13.54
N GLY A 259 -21.63 -0.57 -13.33
CA GLY A 259 -22.85 -0.78 -12.56
C GLY A 259 -22.66 -0.85 -11.06
N PHE A 260 -21.61 -0.23 -10.54
CA PHE A 260 -21.48 0.06 -9.12
C PHE A 260 -22.27 1.31 -8.75
N ALA A 261 -22.75 1.35 -7.51
CA ALA A 261 -23.53 2.45 -6.95
C ALA A 261 -22.91 2.94 -5.63
N ASP A 262 -23.54 3.93 -5.01
CA ASP A 262 -23.17 4.46 -3.69
C ASP A 262 -21.68 4.79 -3.59
N ILE A 263 -21.18 5.51 -4.62
CA ILE A 263 -19.77 5.87 -4.69
C ILE A 263 -19.47 6.94 -3.65
N ASP A 264 -18.56 6.62 -2.73
CA ASP A 264 -18.03 7.51 -1.70
C ASP A 264 -16.55 7.79 -1.99
N LEU A 265 -16.16 9.05 -1.93
CA LEU A 265 -14.77 9.50 -2.17
C LEU A 265 -14.25 10.15 -0.89
N ARG A 266 -13.07 9.73 -0.43
CA ARG A 266 -12.47 10.30 0.78
C ARG A 266 -11.15 10.98 0.51
N LYS A 267 -10.88 11.97 1.34
CA LYS A 267 -9.64 12.75 1.35
C LYS A 267 -8.67 12.15 2.35
N ASP A 268 -7.38 12.22 2.01
CA ASP A 268 -6.29 12.00 2.93
C ASP A 268 -6.16 13.14 3.96
N THR A 269 -5.19 13.04 4.86
CA THR A 269 -4.91 14.05 5.90
C THR A 269 -4.45 15.39 5.32
N ALA A 270 -3.95 15.42 4.09
CA ALA A 270 -3.59 16.64 3.36
C ALA A 270 -4.81 17.29 2.64
N GLY A 271 -5.99 16.66 2.70
CA GLY A 271 -7.21 17.16 2.07
C GLY A 271 -7.35 16.81 0.58
N ILE A 272 -6.52 15.89 0.07
CA ILE A 272 -6.52 15.43 -1.32
C ILE A 272 -7.40 14.17 -1.41
N LEU A 273 -8.28 14.10 -2.42
CA LEU A 273 -9.07 12.90 -2.67
C LEU A 273 -8.14 11.74 -3.06
N ARG A 274 -8.19 10.63 -2.29
CA ARG A 274 -7.30 9.49 -2.41
C ARG A 274 -7.99 8.14 -2.50
N THR A 275 -9.18 7.99 -1.95
CA THR A 275 -9.84 6.69 -1.94
C THR A 275 -11.26 6.77 -2.46
N ALA A 276 -11.69 5.69 -3.11
CA ALA A 276 -13.07 5.50 -3.57
C ALA A 276 -13.61 4.18 -3.03
N ARG A 277 -14.86 4.21 -2.56
CA ARG A 277 -15.67 3.03 -2.31
C ARG A 277 -16.83 3.00 -3.27
N ALA A 278 -17.21 1.83 -3.76
CA ALA A 278 -18.44 1.64 -4.51
C ALA A 278 -19.07 0.29 -4.19
N VAL A 279 -20.41 0.24 -4.19
CA VAL A 279 -21.19 -0.94 -3.80
C VAL A 279 -21.71 -1.66 -5.04
N CYS A 280 -21.53 -2.98 -5.08
CA CYS A 280 -22.07 -3.84 -6.11
C CYS A 280 -23.57 -4.08 -5.87
N ARG A 281 -24.43 -3.38 -6.59
CA ARG A 281 -25.87 -3.69 -6.52
C ARG A 281 -26.24 -4.86 -7.39
N PRO A 282 -27.16 -5.72 -6.93
CA PRO A 282 -27.69 -6.78 -7.79
C PRO A 282 -28.31 -6.16 -9.04
N ASP A 283 -28.00 -6.74 -10.18
CA ASP A 283 -28.58 -6.33 -11.45
C ASP A 283 -30.09 -6.59 -11.39
N ASN A 284 -30.90 -5.53 -11.28
CA ASN A 284 -32.36 -5.61 -11.28
C ASN A 284 -32.94 -5.89 -12.69
N SER A 285 -32.08 -6.19 -13.65
CA SER A 285 -32.51 -6.67 -14.96
C SER A 285 -33.20 -8.03 -14.78
N PRO A 286 -34.44 -8.23 -15.22
CA PRO A 286 -35.06 -9.54 -15.15
C PRO A 286 -34.21 -10.51 -15.95
N ARG A 287 -33.60 -11.49 -15.30
CA ARG A 287 -32.95 -12.60 -15.98
C ARG A 287 -34.03 -13.24 -16.86
N TYR A 288 -33.92 -13.07 -18.18
CA TYR A 288 -34.73 -13.81 -19.11
C TYR A 288 -34.47 -15.30 -18.86
N LYS A 289 -35.38 -15.95 -18.15
CA LYS A 289 -35.41 -17.40 -18.12
C LYS A 289 -35.79 -17.82 -19.50
N ASP A 290 -34.84 -18.31 -20.28
CA ASP A 290 -35.12 -19.07 -21.50
C ASP A 290 -35.88 -20.32 -21.06
N SER A 291 -37.19 -20.19 -21.06
CA SER A 291 -38.13 -21.29 -20.97
C SER A 291 -38.53 -21.67 -22.39
N THR A 292 -37.63 -22.32 -23.11
CA THR A 292 -38.03 -23.07 -24.33
C THR A 292 -37.01 -24.17 -24.59
N VAL A 293 -37.19 -25.30 -23.90
CA VAL A 293 -37.03 -26.61 -24.55
C VAL A 293 -38.17 -27.48 -24.03
N SER A 294 -39.27 -27.49 -24.77
CA SER A 294 -40.25 -28.56 -24.78
C SER A 294 -40.48 -28.89 -26.23
N ARG A 295 -39.87 -29.93 -26.73
CA ARG A 295 -40.47 -31.03 -27.53
C ARG A 295 -39.38 -31.91 -28.11
#